data_f47601fe953b3f08464602e93ef6d95c
#
_entry.id   f47601fe953b3f08464602e93ef6d95c
#
_cell.length_a   1.000
_cell.length_b   1.000
_cell.length_c   1.000
_cell.angle_alpha   90.00
_cell.angle_beta   90.00
_cell.angle_gamma   90.00
#
_symmetry.space_group_name_H-M   'P 1'
#
loop_
_entity.id
_entity.type
_entity.pdbx_description
1 polymer ?
#
loop_
_entity_poly.entity_id
_entity_poly.type
_entity_poly.pdbx_seq_one_letter_code
_entity_poly.pdbx_strand_id
1 'polypeptide(L)'
;MTTPTTVSAKPLPLEGVRVVDFSRLLPGPFATKMLGELGAEVIKVEPPEVGDPSRYNHPKYRENSVYFNAVNAHKRSICVDLAASEGKKLIRKLLASADVVIETYRPGVAKKLGISYTDIHAYNPRVVYCSISGFGQTGPLSHIAGHDLVIQGLTGIMGCALDTMNPPAVPGFQAADYAGALMAVIGVQAALVQRDKTGEGCDIDLSMFEALFSMALIPLSSQFANSAGHSGEPRMESFGGNPRYSNYLSKDGKPVAVTLLETKSWREFCTLANRPELVPQTESLADRLSSHGERSDEYRQALTDYCSSLTWAQHMERMEKTGIAICPICTPQEALALRHVTARGAVAVIDHPIEGEIPSFVSPLARAGLATPSDEPAPQLGEHAYDILRELGYGDYEVTALRSARVI
;
A
#
# COMPACT_ATOMS: atom_id res chain seq x y z
N MET A 1 34.34 -18.75 -29.62
CA MET A 1 32.86 -18.60 -29.44
C MET A 1 32.49 -19.26 -28.13
N THR A 2 32.42 -18.48 -27.06
CA THR A 2 31.98 -18.97 -25.74
C THR A 2 30.46 -18.87 -25.70
N THR A 3 29.81 -20.04 -25.62
CA THR A 3 28.37 -20.15 -25.39
C THR A 3 28.01 -19.36 -24.13
N PRO A 4 26.98 -18.47 -24.17
CA PRO A 4 26.53 -17.81 -22.96
C PRO A 4 25.93 -18.88 -22.04
N THR A 5 26.53 -19.06 -20.87
CA THR A 5 25.99 -19.85 -19.79
C THR A 5 24.68 -19.17 -19.37
N THR A 6 23.54 -19.78 -19.68
CA THR A 6 22.24 -19.40 -19.15
C THR A 6 22.30 -19.57 -17.65
N VAL A 7 22.53 -18.47 -16.93
CA VAL A 7 22.33 -18.45 -15.47
C VAL A 7 20.83 -18.73 -15.27
N SER A 8 20.50 -19.91 -14.76
CA SER A 8 19.14 -20.23 -14.36
C SER A 8 18.68 -19.16 -13.38
N ALA A 9 17.62 -18.44 -13.72
CA ALA A 9 17.01 -17.46 -12.82
C ALA A 9 16.63 -18.21 -11.53
N LYS A 10 16.98 -17.61 -10.39
CA LYS A 10 16.57 -18.19 -9.09
C LYS A 10 15.04 -18.20 -9.03
N PRO A 11 14.45 -19.27 -8.45
CA PRO A 11 12.99 -19.30 -8.25
C PRO A 11 12.55 -18.10 -7.39
N LEU A 12 11.35 -17.59 -7.66
CA LEU A 12 10.77 -16.53 -6.85
C LEU A 12 10.36 -17.05 -5.47
N PRO A 13 10.34 -16.18 -4.44
CA PRO A 13 10.10 -16.60 -3.05
C PRO A 13 8.81 -17.39 -2.82
N LEU A 14 7.75 -17.10 -3.58
CA LEU A 14 6.44 -17.75 -3.45
C LEU A 14 6.07 -18.62 -4.66
N GLU A 15 7.04 -19.01 -5.47
CA GLU A 15 6.81 -19.96 -6.56
C GLU A 15 6.23 -21.28 -6.02
N GLY A 16 5.13 -21.73 -6.63
CA GLY A 16 4.38 -22.91 -6.20
C GLY A 16 3.35 -22.66 -5.09
N VAL A 17 3.25 -21.44 -4.57
CA VAL A 17 2.19 -21.05 -3.62
C VAL A 17 0.94 -20.62 -4.39
N ARG A 18 -0.22 -21.21 -4.08
CA ARG A 18 -1.53 -20.84 -4.65
C ARG A 18 -2.33 -19.99 -3.69
N VAL A 19 -2.68 -18.77 -4.12
CA VAL A 19 -3.50 -17.80 -3.39
C VAL A 19 -4.89 -17.71 -4.03
N VAL A 20 -5.95 -17.95 -3.26
CA VAL A 20 -7.33 -17.71 -3.68
C VAL A 20 -7.80 -16.39 -3.08
N ASP A 21 -8.10 -15.43 -3.96
CA ASP A 21 -8.40 -14.04 -3.65
C ASP A 21 -9.89 -13.74 -3.80
N PHE A 22 -10.61 -13.62 -2.68
CA PHE A 22 -12.01 -13.16 -2.61
C PHE A 22 -12.10 -11.67 -2.28
N SER A 23 -10.98 -10.98 -2.21
CA SER A 23 -10.93 -9.59 -1.78
C SER A 23 -11.42 -8.62 -2.85
N ARG A 24 -11.75 -7.41 -2.42
CA ARG A 24 -12.28 -6.35 -3.29
C ARG A 24 -11.67 -5.00 -2.94
N LEU A 25 -11.78 -4.07 -3.89
CA LEU A 25 -11.28 -2.69 -3.77
C LEU A 25 -9.76 -2.62 -3.63
N LEU A 26 -9.21 -2.16 -2.49
CA LEU A 26 -7.78 -1.86 -2.38
C LEU A 26 -6.99 -2.82 -1.48
N PRO A 27 -7.28 -2.99 -0.17
CA PRO A 27 -6.31 -3.60 0.73
C PRO A 27 -5.97 -5.06 0.35
N GLY A 28 -6.99 -5.88 0.10
CA GLY A 28 -6.81 -7.27 -0.31
C GLY A 28 -6.22 -7.41 -1.71
N PRO A 29 -6.79 -6.75 -2.74
CA PRO A 29 -6.24 -6.80 -4.10
C PRO A 29 -4.79 -6.33 -4.19
N PHE A 30 -4.39 -5.31 -3.43
CA PHE A 30 -3.00 -4.86 -3.40
C PHE A 30 -2.09 -5.89 -2.70
N ALA A 31 -2.55 -6.49 -1.60
CA ALA A 31 -1.81 -7.56 -0.92
C ALA A 31 -1.60 -8.77 -1.84
N THR A 32 -2.66 -9.24 -2.52
CA THR A 32 -2.57 -10.39 -3.42
C THR A 32 -1.77 -10.10 -4.68
N LYS A 33 -1.80 -8.85 -5.20
CA LYS A 33 -0.88 -8.40 -6.26
C LYS A 33 0.58 -8.54 -5.82
N MET A 34 0.92 -8.06 -4.62
CA MET A 34 2.28 -8.20 -4.09
C MET A 34 2.71 -9.66 -3.94
N LEU A 35 1.80 -10.56 -3.51
CA LEU A 35 2.09 -11.98 -3.44
C LEU A 35 2.31 -12.58 -4.85
N GLY A 36 1.55 -12.14 -5.85
CA GLY A 36 1.76 -12.51 -7.25
C GLY A 36 3.11 -12.05 -7.78
N GLU A 37 3.50 -10.79 -7.53
CA GLU A 37 4.83 -10.28 -7.87
C GLU A 37 5.97 -11.11 -7.24
N LEU A 38 5.75 -11.67 -6.05
CA LEU A 38 6.68 -12.56 -5.37
C LEU A 38 6.67 -14.00 -5.90
N GLY A 39 5.86 -14.30 -6.92
CA GLY A 39 5.80 -15.59 -7.61
C GLY A 39 4.63 -16.51 -7.24
N ALA A 40 3.69 -16.05 -6.39
CA ALA A 40 2.50 -16.85 -6.10
C ALA A 40 1.53 -16.87 -7.30
N GLU A 41 0.88 -18.01 -7.54
CA GLU A 41 -0.27 -18.07 -8.41
C GLU A 41 -1.49 -17.48 -7.70
N VAL A 42 -2.02 -16.37 -8.21
CA VAL A 42 -3.17 -15.68 -7.62
C VAL A 42 -4.42 -15.92 -8.47
N ILE A 43 -5.44 -16.56 -7.90
CA ILE A 43 -6.75 -16.76 -8.52
C ILE A 43 -7.77 -15.86 -7.84
N LYS A 44 -8.19 -14.81 -8.54
CA LYS A 44 -9.23 -13.88 -8.10
C LYS A 44 -10.60 -14.44 -8.40
N VAL A 45 -11.39 -14.65 -7.35
CA VAL A 45 -12.77 -15.11 -7.44
C VAL A 45 -13.73 -13.95 -7.34
N GLU A 46 -14.55 -13.76 -8.35
CA GLU A 46 -15.45 -12.61 -8.48
C GLU A 46 -16.92 -13.07 -8.64
N PRO A 47 -17.90 -12.27 -8.18
CA PRO A 47 -19.30 -12.55 -8.51
C PRO A 47 -19.53 -12.40 -10.01
N PRO A 48 -20.35 -13.28 -10.64
CA PRO A 48 -20.71 -13.15 -12.05
C PRO A 48 -21.36 -11.80 -12.35
N GLU A 49 -21.22 -11.33 -13.59
CA GLU A 49 -21.80 -10.11 -14.15
C GLU A 49 -21.29 -8.80 -13.52
N VAL A 50 -21.03 -8.77 -12.23
CA VAL A 50 -20.65 -7.54 -11.48
C VAL A 50 -19.15 -7.42 -11.26
N GLY A 51 -18.48 -8.50 -10.87
CA GLY A 51 -17.07 -8.49 -10.53
C GLY A 51 -16.72 -7.69 -9.27
N ASP A 52 -15.46 -7.29 -9.20
CA ASP A 52 -14.96 -6.38 -8.18
C ASP A 52 -15.48 -4.95 -8.44
N PRO A 53 -16.06 -4.24 -7.46
CA PRO A 53 -16.52 -2.87 -7.63
C PRO A 53 -15.45 -1.91 -8.18
N SER A 54 -14.17 -2.17 -7.91
CA SER A 54 -13.07 -1.35 -8.44
C SER A 54 -12.98 -1.35 -9.98
N ARG A 55 -13.61 -2.31 -10.68
CA ARG A 55 -13.71 -2.32 -12.15
C ARG A 55 -14.47 -1.11 -12.71
N TYR A 56 -15.33 -0.50 -11.88
CA TYR A 56 -16.20 0.63 -12.27
C TYR A 56 -15.65 1.99 -11.86
N ASN A 57 -14.58 2.05 -11.06
CA ASN A 57 -14.02 3.30 -10.57
C ASN A 57 -13.44 4.15 -11.71
N HIS A 58 -13.64 5.46 -11.60
CA HIS A 58 -12.95 6.45 -12.44
C HIS A 58 -11.63 6.90 -11.78
N PRO A 59 -10.65 7.38 -12.58
CA PRO A 59 -10.67 7.41 -14.05
C PRO A 59 -10.56 6.03 -14.69
N LYS A 60 -10.91 5.96 -15.95
CA LYS A 60 -10.69 4.77 -16.80
C LYS A 60 -9.60 5.04 -17.82
N TYR A 61 -8.98 3.96 -18.32
CA TYR A 61 -8.30 3.97 -19.60
C TYR A 61 -9.36 4.04 -20.71
N ARG A 62 -9.34 3.16 -21.71
CA ARG A 62 -10.42 3.11 -22.74
C ARG A 62 -11.68 2.48 -22.14
N GLU A 63 -11.57 1.32 -21.56
CA GLU A 63 -12.70 0.56 -21.00
C GLU A 63 -12.55 0.28 -19.52
N ASN A 64 -11.35 -0.13 -19.07
CA ASN A 64 -11.10 -0.59 -17.72
C ASN A 64 -10.68 0.52 -16.76
N SER A 65 -11.05 0.36 -15.51
CA SER A 65 -10.65 1.25 -14.42
C SER A 65 -9.14 1.27 -14.24
N VAL A 66 -8.55 2.47 -14.17
CA VAL A 66 -7.14 2.66 -13.76
C VAL A 66 -6.90 2.03 -12.39
N TYR A 67 -7.87 2.16 -11.49
CA TYR A 67 -7.80 1.62 -10.15
C TYR A 67 -7.71 0.08 -10.15
N PHE A 68 -8.62 -0.60 -10.87
CA PHE A 68 -8.62 -2.06 -10.97
C PHE A 68 -7.30 -2.58 -11.55
N ASN A 69 -6.85 -1.97 -12.65
CA ASN A 69 -5.59 -2.37 -13.30
C ASN A 69 -4.38 -2.21 -12.37
N ALA A 70 -4.33 -1.14 -11.57
CA ALA A 70 -3.20 -0.88 -10.68
C ALA A 70 -2.99 -1.93 -9.59
N VAL A 71 -4.07 -2.60 -9.13
CA VAL A 71 -4.01 -3.52 -7.97
C VAL A 71 -4.34 -4.98 -8.31
N ASN A 72 -4.57 -5.32 -9.60
CA ASN A 72 -4.94 -6.69 -10.00
C ASN A 72 -4.05 -7.28 -11.10
N ALA A 73 -2.92 -6.66 -11.42
CA ALA A 73 -1.89 -7.27 -12.25
C ALA A 73 -1.41 -8.62 -11.65
N HIS A 74 -0.91 -9.53 -12.46
CA HIS A 74 -0.44 -10.88 -12.07
C HIS A 74 -1.52 -11.78 -11.46
N LYS A 75 -2.77 -11.62 -11.85
CA LYS A 75 -3.86 -12.48 -11.37
C LYS A 75 -4.56 -13.18 -12.51
N ARG A 76 -5.09 -14.35 -12.19
CA ARG A 76 -6.07 -15.06 -13.02
C ARG A 76 -7.47 -14.79 -12.44
N SER A 77 -8.47 -14.54 -13.28
CA SER A 77 -9.84 -14.26 -12.83
C SER A 77 -10.78 -15.41 -13.20
N ILE A 78 -11.63 -15.77 -12.23
CA ILE A 78 -12.77 -16.66 -12.42
C ILE A 78 -14.01 -16.04 -11.78
N CYS A 79 -15.14 -16.06 -12.48
CA CYS A 79 -16.43 -15.73 -11.90
C CYS A 79 -17.05 -16.98 -11.27
N VAL A 80 -17.62 -16.84 -10.06
CA VAL A 80 -18.36 -17.94 -9.42
C VAL A 80 -19.52 -17.39 -8.58
N ASP A 81 -20.73 -17.88 -8.86
CA ASP A 81 -21.88 -17.63 -7.98
C ASP A 81 -21.79 -18.51 -6.73
N LEU A 82 -21.34 -17.91 -5.62
CA LEU A 82 -21.24 -18.58 -4.32
C LEU A 82 -22.59 -18.89 -3.65
N ALA A 83 -23.70 -18.37 -4.16
CA ALA A 83 -25.03 -18.73 -3.68
C ALA A 83 -25.52 -20.06 -4.30
N ALA A 84 -25.10 -20.36 -5.53
CA ALA A 84 -25.45 -21.59 -6.22
C ALA A 84 -24.76 -22.82 -5.61
N SER A 85 -25.48 -23.98 -5.55
CA SER A 85 -24.92 -25.24 -5.03
C SER A 85 -23.69 -25.71 -5.81
N GLU A 86 -23.71 -25.59 -7.14
CA GLU A 86 -22.60 -25.98 -8.01
C GLU A 86 -21.42 -25.03 -7.84
N GLY A 87 -21.65 -23.72 -7.64
CA GLY A 87 -20.62 -22.74 -7.31
C GLY A 87 -19.90 -23.08 -5.99
N LYS A 88 -20.64 -23.48 -4.96
CA LYS A 88 -20.04 -23.95 -3.69
C LYS A 88 -19.19 -25.21 -3.87
N LYS A 89 -19.63 -26.16 -4.70
CA LYS A 89 -18.83 -27.37 -4.99
C LYS A 89 -17.54 -27.02 -5.73
N LEU A 90 -17.62 -26.13 -6.72
CA LEU A 90 -16.48 -25.65 -7.47
C LEU A 90 -15.48 -24.97 -6.54
N ILE A 91 -15.93 -24.01 -5.74
CA ILE A 91 -15.07 -23.28 -4.81
C ILE A 91 -14.44 -24.19 -3.77
N ARG A 92 -15.17 -25.21 -3.28
CA ARG A 92 -14.59 -26.20 -2.37
C ARG A 92 -13.42 -26.96 -3.02
N LYS A 93 -13.52 -27.34 -4.30
CA LYS A 93 -12.41 -27.95 -5.04
C LYS A 93 -11.21 -27.02 -5.16
N LEU A 94 -11.46 -25.75 -5.50
CA LEU A 94 -10.40 -24.73 -5.61
C LEU A 94 -9.70 -24.52 -4.27
N LEU A 95 -10.46 -24.35 -3.19
CA LEU A 95 -9.94 -24.13 -1.84
C LEU A 95 -9.22 -25.33 -1.25
N ALA A 96 -9.51 -26.55 -1.71
CA ALA A 96 -8.78 -27.74 -1.30
C ALA A 96 -7.32 -27.74 -1.78
N SER A 97 -7.01 -27.00 -2.83
CA SER A 97 -5.65 -26.84 -3.37
C SER A 97 -5.00 -25.49 -3.00
N ALA A 98 -5.69 -24.65 -2.23
CA ALA A 98 -5.19 -23.33 -1.85
C ALA A 98 -4.17 -23.42 -0.71
N ASP A 99 -3.05 -22.72 -0.84
CA ASP A 99 -2.11 -22.47 0.25
C ASP A 99 -2.56 -21.30 1.10
N VAL A 100 -3.10 -20.28 0.44
CA VAL A 100 -3.53 -19.02 1.07
C VAL A 100 -4.92 -18.65 0.58
N VAL A 101 -5.75 -18.16 1.47
CA VAL A 101 -7.05 -17.56 1.16
C VAL A 101 -7.08 -16.15 1.73
N ILE A 102 -7.45 -15.17 0.90
CA ILE A 102 -7.58 -13.76 1.35
C ILE A 102 -8.98 -13.26 1.01
N GLU A 103 -9.64 -12.64 1.99
CA GLU A 103 -10.94 -12.00 1.80
C GLU A 103 -11.02 -10.64 2.51
N THR A 104 -11.95 -9.78 2.04
CA THR A 104 -12.20 -8.45 2.63
C THR A 104 -13.68 -8.23 2.93
N TYR A 105 -14.39 -9.27 3.30
CA TYR A 105 -15.79 -9.19 3.66
C TYR A 105 -15.98 -8.61 5.08
N ARG A 106 -17.17 -8.11 5.34
CA ARG A 106 -17.57 -7.78 6.71
C ARG A 106 -17.67 -9.05 7.56
N PRO A 107 -17.44 -8.94 8.88
CA PRO A 107 -17.56 -10.08 9.78
C PRO A 107 -18.85 -10.90 9.58
N GLY A 108 -18.68 -12.22 9.53
CA GLY A 108 -19.78 -13.18 9.33
C GLY A 108 -20.23 -13.41 7.89
N VAL A 109 -19.78 -12.63 6.89
CA VAL A 109 -20.14 -12.83 5.48
C VAL A 109 -19.45 -14.09 4.92
N ALA A 110 -18.16 -14.26 5.13
CA ALA A 110 -17.43 -15.46 4.70
C ALA A 110 -18.08 -16.75 5.25
N LYS A 111 -18.53 -16.72 6.50
CA LYS A 111 -19.27 -17.84 7.12
C LYS A 111 -20.58 -18.13 6.40
N LYS A 112 -21.36 -17.11 6.04
CA LYS A 112 -22.62 -17.29 5.27
C LYS A 112 -22.37 -17.87 3.88
N LEU A 113 -21.24 -17.55 3.28
CA LEU A 113 -20.84 -18.06 1.97
C LEU A 113 -20.23 -19.48 2.03
N GLY A 114 -19.91 -19.98 3.22
CA GLY A 114 -19.27 -21.28 3.43
C GLY A 114 -17.80 -21.32 3.05
N ILE A 115 -17.12 -20.17 3.15
CA ILE A 115 -15.70 -19.99 2.84
C ILE A 115 -14.92 -19.40 4.03
N SER A 116 -15.43 -19.52 5.26
CA SER A 116 -14.68 -19.07 6.45
C SER A 116 -13.52 -20.02 6.75
N TYR A 117 -12.57 -19.56 7.57
CA TYR A 117 -11.46 -20.41 8.02
C TYR A 117 -11.93 -21.78 8.52
N THR A 118 -12.93 -21.79 9.41
CA THR A 118 -13.45 -23.03 9.98
C THR A 118 -14.06 -23.98 8.96
N ASP A 119 -14.68 -23.42 7.89
CA ASP A 119 -15.25 -24.22 6.81
C ASP A 119 -14.16 -24.86 5.96
N ILE A 120 -13.07 -24.13 5.68
CA ILE A 120 -11.97 -24.58 4.83
C ILE A 120 -11.02 -25.50 5.60
N HIS A 121 -10.66 -25.15 6.81
CA HIS A 121 -9.75 -25.93 7.66
C HIS A 121 -10.21 -27.37 7.85
N ALA A 122 -11.49 -27.61 7.85
CA ALA A 122 -12.07 -28.97 7.98
C ALA A 122 -11.61 -29.95 6.87
N TYR A 123 -11.20 -29.45 5.71
CA TYR A 123 -10.72 -30.29 4.59
C TYR A 123 -9.37 -29.84 4.03
N ASN A 124 -8.87 -28.67 4.42
CA ASN A 124 -7.54 -28.16 4.11
C ASN A 124 -6.90 -27.57 5.38
N PRO A 125 -6.36 -28.40 6.28
CA PRO A 125 -5.81 -27.94 7.56
C PRO A 125 -4.52 -27.13 7.41
N ARG A 126 -3.93 -27.13 6.22
CA ARG A 126 -2.72 -26.36 5.92
C ARG A 126 -2.99 -24.95 5.42
N VAL A 127 -4.25 -24.55 5.23
CA VAL A 127 -4.59 -23.25 4.68
C VAL A 127 -4.17 -22.12 5.61
N VAL A 128 -3.48 -21.14 5.05
CA VAL A 128 -3.29 -19.81 5.67
C VAL A 128 -4.46 -18.94 5.24
N TYR A 129 -5.32 -18.56 6.17
CA TYR A 129 -6.50 -17.75 5.91
C TYR A 129 -6.27 -16.34 6.45
N CYS A 130 -6.54 -15.31 5.65
CA CYS A 130 -6.39 -13.93 6.05
C CYS A 130 -7.67 -13.14 5.77
N SER A 131 -8.36 -12.74 6.83
CA SER A 131 -9.49 -11.81 6.79
C SER A 131 -8.99 -10.38 6.98
N ILE A 132 -9.11 -9.53 5.97
CA ILE A 132 -8.78 -8.10 6.09
C ILE A 132 -10.08 -7.32 6.26
N SER A 133 -10.25 -6.68 7.40
CA SER A 133 -11.45 -5.88 7.67
C SER A 133 -11.11 -4.53 8.28
N GLY A 134 -12.06 -3.59 8.31
CA GLY A 134 -11.81 -2.26 8.86
C GLY A 134 -11.36 -2.27 10.31
N PHE A 135 -12.05 -3.08 11.14
CA PHE A 135 -11.88 -3.06 12.61
C PHE A 135 -11.70 -4.45 13.23
N GLY A 136 -11.35 -5.48 12.44
CA GLY A 136 -11.24 -6.85 12.90
C GLY A 136 -12.58 -7.60 12.93
N GLN A 137 -12.53 -8.90 13.20
CA GLN A 137 -13.69 -9.78 13.26
C GLN A 137 -14.46 -9.62 14.59
N THR A 138 -13.85 -9.00 15.60
CA THR A 138 -14.40 -8.83 16.94
C THR A 138 -14.28 -7.37 17.42
N GLY A 139 -14.79 -7.08 18.60
CA GLY A 139 -14.70 -5.74 19.20
C GLY A 139 -15.88 -4.82 18.86
N PRO A 140 -15.97 -3.68 19.54
CA PRO A 140 -17.17 -2.82 19.48
C PRO A 140 -17.38 -2.15 18.11
N LEU A 141 -16.35 -2.01 17.28
CA LEU A 141 -16.42 -1.37 15.96
C LEU A 141 -16.48 -2.38 14.79
N SER A 142 -16.43 -3.70 15.06
CA SER A 142 -16.37 -4.72 14.00
C SER A 142 -17.54 -4.67 13.01
N HIS A 143 -18.69 -4.14 13.43
CA HIS A 143 -19.90 -3.98 12.60
C HIS A 143 -19.88 -2.71 11.72
N ILE A 144 -18.97 -1.78 11.97
CA ILE A 144 -18.87 -0.50 11.25
C ILE A 144 -18.26 -0.71 9.87
N ALA A 145 -18.75 0.03 8.88
CA ALA A 145 -18.13 0.08 7.56
C ALA A 145 -16.79 0.84 7.66
N GLY A 146 -15.68 0.09 7.59
CA GLY A 146 -14.34 0.62 7.71
C GLY A 146 -13.75 0.98 6.34
N HIS A 147 -14.08 2.17 5.80
CA HIS A 147 -13.32 2.75 4.71
C HIS A 147 -12.14 3.53 5.26
N ASP A 148 -11.10 3.65 4.47
CA ASP A 148 -9.80 4.25 4.82
C ASP A 148 -9.90 5.56 5.62
N LEU A 149 -10.68 6.53 5.13
CA LEU A 149 -10.82 7.85 5.77
C LEU A 149 -11.37 7.76 7.20
N VAL A 150 -12.33 6.86 7.43
CA VAL A 150 -12.90 6.64 8.78
C VAL A 150 -11.83 6.06 9.72
N ILE A 151 -11.05 5.13 9.22
CA ILE A 151 -9.98 4.49 9.99
C ILE A 151 -8.85 5.50 10.28
N GLN A 152 -8.39 6.27 9.28
CA GLN A 152 -7.40 7.32 9.50
C GLN A 152 -7.88 8.35 10.55
N GLY A 153 -9.16 8.71 10.51
CA GLY A 153 -9.75 9.62 11.50
C GLY A 153 -9.71 9.06 12.92
N LEU A 154 -10.00 7.77 13.09
CA LEU A 154 -10.06 7.13 14.41
C LEU A 154 -8.68 6.75 14.98
N THR A 155 -7.66 6.54 14.15
CA THR A 155 -6.29 6.22 14.62
C THR A 155 -5.55 7.41 15.20
N GLY A 156 -6.11 8.61 15.11
CA GLY A 156 -5.46 9.84 15.61
C GLY A 156 -4.41 10.43 14.66
N ILE A 157 -4.05 9.76 13.56
CA ILE A 157 -3.02 10.24 12.65
C ILE A 157 -3.40 11.57 11.97
N MET A 158 -4.67 11.73 11.63
CA MET A 158 -5.17 12.99 11.08
C MET A 158 -5.16 14.13 12.11
N GLY A 159 -5.30 13.79 13.39
CA GLY A 159 -5.26 14.74 14.49
C GLY A 159 -3.88 15.38 14.71
N CYS A 160 -2.81 14.77 14.21
CA CYS A 160 -1.46 15.34 14.29
C CYS A 160 -1.31 16.66 13.52
N ALA A 161 -2.12 16.87 12.47
CA ALA A 161 -2.10 18.05 11.60
C ALA A 161 -3.30 18.98 11.83
N LEU A 162 -4.02 18.85 12.96
CA LEU A 162 -5.20 19.68 13.24
C LEU A 162 -4.82 21.17 13.35
N ASP A 163 -5.41 21.94 12.44
CA ASP A 163 -5.66 23.36 12.66
C ASP A 163 -7.02 23.49 13.36
N THR A 164 -7.06 24.13 14.51
CA THR A 164 -8.29 24.26 15.33
C THR A 164 -9.41 25.03 14.63
N MET A 165 -9.11 25.73 13.55
CA MET A 165 -10.06 26.58 12.83
C MET A 165 -10.68 25.87 11.61
N ASN A 166 -10.06 24.83 11.08
CA ASN A 166 -10.50 24.14 9.87
C ASN A 166 -10.45 22.62 10.04
N PRO A 167 -11.34 21.85 9.39
CA PRO A 167 -11.20 20.41 9.35
C PRO A 167 -9.90 20.05 8.60
N PRO A 168 -9.21 18.97 8.98
CA PRO A 168 -8.03 18.52 8.26
C PRO A 168 -8.40 18.18 6.81
N ALA A 169 -7.48 18.42 5.89
CA ALA A 169 -7.65 18.03 4.50
C ALA A 169 -7.84 16.52 4.40
N VAL A 170 -8.65 16.08 3.45
CA VAL A 170 -8.76 14.66 3.13
C VAL A 170 -7.40 14.18 2.62
N PRO A 171 -6.80 13.15 3.23
CA PRO A 171 -5.50 12.65 2.80
C PRO A 171 -5.52 12.18 1.34
N GLY A 172 -4.50 12.52 0.58
CA GLY A 172 -4.31 12.06 -0.80
C GLY A 172 -3.76 10.63 -0.91
N PHE A 173 -3.76 9.87 0.19
CA PHE A 173 -3.19 8.54 0.28
C PHE A 173 -3.99 7.68 1.25
N GLN A 174 -4.36 6.47 0.84
CA GLN A 174 -5.18 5.52 1.61
C GLN A 174 -4.30 4.76 2.61
N ALA A 175 -3.84 5.45 3.65
CA ALA A 175 -2.86 4.93 4.59
C ALA A 175 -3.34 3.67 5.34
N ALA A 176 -4.63 3.58 5.67
CA ALA A 176 -5.17 2.42 6.38
C ALA A 176 -5.29 1.19 5.47
N ASP A 177 -5.71 1.39 4.22
CA ASP A 177 -5.79 0.32 3.22
C ASP A 177 -4.40 -0.27 2.92
N TYR A 178 -3.41 0.59 2.69
CA TYR A 178 -2.03 0.15 2.45
C TYR A 178 -1.38 -0.47 3.69
N ALA A 179 -1.63 0.07 4.88
CA ALA A 179 -1.16 -0.53 6.13
C ALA A 179 -1.72 -1.95 6.30
N GLY A 180 -3.03 -2.12 6.09
CA GLY A 180 -3.69 -3.43 6.11
C GLY A 180 -3.10 -4.39 5.08
N ALA A 181 -2.92 -3.94 3.85
CA ALA A 181 -2.34 -4.77 2.79
C ALA A 181 -0.92 -5.23 3.10
N LEU A 182 -0.05 -4.33 3.54
CA LEU A 182 1.34 -4.66 3.89
C LEU A 182 1.42 -5.62 5.07
N MET A 183 0.60 -5.40 6.10
CA MET A 183 0.53 -6.32 7.25
C MET A 183 -0.04 -7.68 6.86
N ALA A 184 -0.97 -7.75 5.89
CA ALA A 184 -1.45 -9.01 5.34
C ALA A 184 -0.34 -9.77 4.61
N VAL A 185 0.46 -9.10 3.77
CA VAL A 185 1.60 -9.73 3.09
C VAL A 185 2.63 -10.26 4.10
N ILE A 186 2.97 -9.46 5.12
CA ILE A 186 3.89 -9.87 6.19
C ILE A 186 3.31 -11.07 6.96
N GLY A 187 2.04 -11.00 7.36
CA GLY A 187 1.35 -12.05 8.11
C GLY A 187 1.27 -13.36 7.33
N VAL A 188 0.89 -13.30 6.05
CA VAL A 188 0.83 -14.48 5.17
C VAL A 188 2.21 -15.11 5.01
N GLN A 189 3.25 -14.34 4.75
CA GLN A 189 4.62 -14.87 4.63
C GLN A 189 5.09 -15.51 5.94
N ALA A 190 4.86 -14.87 7.09
CA ALA A 190 5.19 -15.42 8.39
C ALA A 190 4.43 -16.72 8.68
N ALA A 191 3.14 -16.78 8.32
CA ALA A 191 2.30 -17.97 8.47
C ALA A 191 2.76 -19.13 7.56
N LEU A 192 3.16 -18.84 6.32
CA LEU A 192 3.73 -19.86 5.42
C LEU A 192 5.02 -20.44 6.02
N VAL A 193 5.92 -19.61 6.52
CA VAL A 193 7.16 -20.05 7.20
C VAL A 193 6.85 -20.87 8.46
N GLN A 194 5.82 -20.51 9.22
CA GLN A 194 5.37 -21.26 10.40
C GLN A 194 4.78 -22.61 9.98
N ARG A 195 3.92 -22.61 8.97
CA ARG A 195 3.28 -23.81 8.39
C ARG A 195 4.30 -24.85 7.94
N ASP A 196 5.40 -24.42 7.34
CA ASP A 196 6.46 -25.34 6.90
C ASP A 196 7.14 -26.05 8.07
N LYS A 197 7.11 -25.46 9.27
CA LYS A 197 7.66 -26.06 10.49
C LYS A 197 6.64 -26.92 11.25
N THR A 198 5.36 -26.52 11.26
CA THR A 198 4.31 -27.13 12.06
C THR A 198 3.45 -28.13 11.30
N GLY A 199 3.38 -27.99 9.97
CA GLY A 199 2.45 -28.73 9.13
C GLY A 199 1.03 -28.15 9.06
N GLU A 200 0.71 -27.13 9.86
CA GLU A 200 -0.63 -26.55 10.01
C GLU A 200 -0.67 -25.09 9.54
N GLY A 201 -1.80 -24.71 8.93
CA GLY A 201 -2.12 -23.33 8.59
C GLY A 201 -2.62 -22.52 9.80
N CYS A 202 -3.10 -21.31 9.55
CA CYS A 202 -3.66 -20.47 10.62
C CYS A 202 -4.72 -19.50 10.09
N ASP A 203 -5.48 -18.91 11.03
CA ASP A 203 -6.43 -17.81 10.80
C ASP A 203 -5.79 -16.49 11.20
N ILE A 204 -5.73 -15.54 10.27
CA ILE A 204 -5.20 -14.19 10.47
C ILE A 204 -6.39 -13.22 10.43
N ASP A 205 -6.86 -12.79 11.60
CA ASP A 205 -7.81 -11.69 11.72
C ASP A 205 -7.04 -10.37 11.64
N LEU A 206 -7.11 -9.69 10.50
CA LEU A 206 -6.36 -8.48 10.24
C LEU A 206 -7.27 -7.26 10.19
N SER A 207 -7.10 -6.39 11.17
CA SER A 207 -7.77 -5.10 11.26
C SER A 207 -6.92 -4.01 10.61
N MET A 208 -7.47 -3.30 9.61
CA MET A 208 -6.81 -2.13 9.02
C MET A 208 -6.59 -1.02 10.07
N PHE A 209 -7.52 -0.90 11.04
CA PHE A 209 -7.37 0.02 12.16
C PHE A 209 -6.13 -0.32 12.99
N GLU A 210 -5.97 -1.57 13.41
CA GLU A 210 -4.82 -1.99 14.22
C GLU A 210 -3.51 -1.90 13.44
N ALA A 211 -3.54 -2.22 12.14
CA ALA A 211 -2.39 -2.08 11.27
C ALA A 211 -1.90 -0.61 11.23
N LEU A 212 -2.78 0.34 10.93
CA LEU A 212 -2.42 1.76 10.90
C LEU A 212 -2.11 2.31 12.29
N PHE A 213 -2.87 1.90 13.32
CA PHE A 213 -2.65 2.31 14.70
C PHE A 213 -1.26 1.91 15.21
N SER A 214 -0.81 0.69 14.88
CA SER A 214 0.54 0.24 15.21
C SER A 214 1.65 1.00 14.46
N MET A 215 1.38 1.48 13.25
CA MET A 215 2.30 2.32 12.49
C MET A 215 2.34 3.77 13.00
N ALA A 216 1.28 4.24 13.66
CA ALA A 216 1.21 5.56 14.30
C ALA A 216 1.90 5.59 15.67
N LEU A 217 2.79 4.65 15.96
CA LEU A 217 3.41 4.47 17.28
C LEU A 217 4.12 5.74 17.78
N ILE A 218 4.78 6.52 16.92
CA ILE A 218 5.50 7.72 17.35
C ILE A 218 4.55 8.81 17.88
N PRO A 219 3.55 9.30 17.11
CA PRO A 219 2.61 10.30 17.62
C PRO A 219 1.80 9.81 18.82
N LEU A 220 1.42 8.53 18.84
CA LEU A 220 0.66 7.97 19.97
C LEU A 220 1.52 7.84 21.23
N SER A 221 2.78 7.42 21.10
CA SER A 221 3.70 7.33 22.23
C SER A 221 3.98 8.68 22.87
N SER A 222 4.00 9.76 22.09
CA SER A 222 4.15 11.11 22.63
C SER A 222 3.00 11.49 23.57
N GLN A 223 1.77 11.01 23.29
CA GLN A 223 0.63 11.24 24.17
C GLN A 223 0.73 10.48 25.48
N PHE A 224 1.38 9.33 25.53
CA PHE A 224 1.67 8.66 26.80
C PHE A 224 2.61 9.48 27.66
N ALA A 225 3.66 10.07 27.09
CA ALA A 225 4.57 10.97 27.82
C ALA A 225 3.85 12.23 28.30
N ASN A 226 3.03 12.85 27.47
CA ASN A 226 2.22 14.03 27.83
C ASN A 226 1.26 13.69 28.99
N SER A 227 0.53 12.58 28.91
CA SER A 227 -0.42 12.15 29.93
C SER A 227 0.26 11.80 31.27
N ALA A 228 1.51 11.36 31.21
CA ALA A 228 2.32 11.08 32.40
C ALA A 228 2.98 12.36 32.99
N GLY A 229 2.79 13.53 32.36
CA GLY A 229 3.39 14.78 32.80
C GLY A 229 4.90 14.91 32.55
N HIS A 230 5.45 14.08 31.65
CA HIS A 230 6.89 14.03 31.35
C HIS A 230 7.28 14.88 30.13
N SER A 231 6.33 15.44 29.40
CA SER A 231 6.59 16.26 28.23
C SER A 231 6.20 17.72 28.47
N GLY A 232 7.13 18.63 28.19
CA GLY A 232 6.87 20.08 28.16
C GLY A 232 6.51 20.59 26.76
N GLU A 233 6.67 19.78 25.71
CA GLU A 233 6.42 20.14 24.33
C GLU A 233 5.04 19.67 23.88
N PRO A 234 4.15 20.60 23.47
CA PRO A 234 2.78 20.27 23.09
C PRO A 234 2.68 19.55 21.74
N ARG A 235 3.71 19.64 20.91
CA ARG A 235 3.75 19.07 19.56
C ARG A 235 5.15 18.51 19.27
N MET A 236 5.20 17.34 18.64
CA MET A 236 6.47 16.81 18.16
C MET A 236 7.05 17.67 17.04
N GLU A 237 8.38 17.77 16.97
CA GLU A 237 9.12 18.53 15.98
C GLU A 237 8.73 18.15 14.56
N SER A 238 8.60 16.85 14.28
CA SER A 238 8.24 16.29 12.98
C SER A 238 6.84 16.65 12.48
N PHE A 239 6.01 17.26 13.32
CA PHE A 239 4.66 17.72 12.94
C PHE A 239 4.56 19.25 12.88
N GLY A 240 5.61 19.92 12.43
CA GLY A 240 5.66 21.37 12.22
C GLY A 240 6.00 22.19 13.47
N GLY A 241 6.40 21.53 14.56
CA GLY A 241 6.94 22.21 15.77
C GLY A 241 8.30 22.83 15.49
N ASN A 242 9.19 22.13 14.78
CA ASN A 242 10.51 22.62 14.42
C ASN A 242 10.47 23.39 13.07
N PRO A 243 10.89 24.67 13.02
CA PRO A 243 10.95 25.43 11.76
C PRO A 243 11.89 24.80 10.73
N ARG A 244 12.89 24.04 11.16
CA ARG A 244 13.85 23.33 10.29
C ARG A 244 13.28 22.02 9.74
N TYR A 245 12.07 21.63 10.15
CA TYR A 245 11.30 20.49 9.63
C TYR A 245 9.85 20.95 9.38
N SER A 246 9.63 21.66 8.27
CA SER A 246 8.34 22.28 7.98
C SER A 246 8.17 22.58 6.48
N ASN A 247 6.98 22.99 6.08
CA ASN A 247 6.67 23.41 4.73
C ASN A 247 6.67 24.94 4.61
N TYR A 248 7.15 25.44 3.46
CA TYR A 248 7.23 26.85 3.10
C TYR A 248 6.71 27.07 1.69
N LEU A 249 6.63 28.33 1.25
CA LEU A 249 6.23 28.68 -0.11
C LEU A 249 7.42 29.21 -0.90
N SER A 250 7.55 28.76 -2.14
CA SER A 250 8.48 29.28 -3.12
C SER A 250 8.00 30.62 -3.66
N LYS A 251 8.86 31.32 -4.43
CA LYS A 251 8.57 32.61 -5.07
C LYS A 251 7.32 32.59 -5.96
N ASP A 252 7.06 31.47 -6.60
CA ASP A 252 5.91 31.22 -7.48
C ASP A 252 4.71 30.61 -6.72
N GLY A 253 4.72 30.66 -5.39
CA GLY A 253 3.61 30.23 -4.53
C GLY A 253 3.41 28.72 -4.42
N LYS A 254 4.32 27.91 -4.97
CA LYS A 254 4.27 26.47 -4.83
C LYS A 254 4.93 26.01 -3.53
N PRO A 255 4.45 24.90 -2.90
CA PRO A 255 4.99 24.46 -1.64
C PRO A 255 6.37 23.78 -1.80
N VAL A 256 7.21 23.97 -0.79
CA VAL A 256 8.51 23.31 -0.61
C VAL A 256 8.62 22.75 0.80
N ALA A 257 9.19 21.56 0.93
CA ALA A 257 9.45 20.91 2.21
C ALA A 257 10.91 21.15 2.62
N VAL A 258 11.11 21.46 3.89
CA VAL A 258 12.43 21.70 4.49
C VAL A 258 12.70 20.63 5.55
N THR A 259 13.87 19.98 5.47
CA THR A 259 14.34 19.00 6.47
C THR A 259 15.82 19.24 6.78
N LEU A 260 16.12 20.24 7.60
CA LEU A 260 17.47 20.72 7.93
C LEU A 260 17.82 20.43 9.39
N LEU A 261 17.50 19.23 9.88
CA LEU A 261 17.70 18.85 11.28
C LEU A 261 19.18 18.67 11.65
N GLU A 262 20.04 18.24 10.72
CA GLU A 262 21.45 18.03 10.99
C GLU A 262 22.19 19.37 11.02
N THR A 263 23.13 19.51 11.97
CA THR A 263 23.97 20.71 12.12
C THR A 263 24.71 21.07 10.80
N LYS A 264 25.14 20.07 10.03
CA LYS A 264 25.80 20.30 8.74
C LYS A 264 24.83 20.95 7.74
N SER A 265 23.64 20.38 7.58
CA SER A 265 22.61 20.89 6.65
C SER A 265 22.14 22.30 7.04
N TRP A 266 22.01 22.54 8.34
CA TRP A 266 21.68 23.89 8.83
C TRP A 266 22.74 24.93 8.52
N ARG A 267 24.04 24.60 8.74
CA ARG A 267 25.16 25.49 8.39
C ARG A 267 25.23 25.78 6.89
N GLU A 268 24.99 24.75 6.07
CA GLU A 268 24.93 24.91 4.62
C GLU A 268 23.80 25.85 4.20
N PHE A 269 22.61 25.67 4.78
CA PHE A 269 21.49 26.60 4.59
C PHE A 269 21.85 28.03 4.99
N CYS A 270 22.40 28.24 6.19
CA CYS A 270 22.78 29.57 6.68
C CYS A 270 23.80 30.27 5.73
N THR A 271 24.70 29.47 5.14
CA THR A 271 25.64 29.99 4.13
C THR A 271 24.90 30.39 2.85
N LEU A 272 24.02 29.55 2.34
CA LEU A 272 23.23 29.83 1.14
C LEU A 272 22.24 30.99 1.30
N ALA A 273 21.71 31.15 2.50
CA ALA A 273 20.80 32.25 2.87
C ALA A 273 21.53 33.51 3.22
N ASN A 274 22.87 33.54 3.27
CA ASN A 274 23.72 34.62 3.76
C ASN A 274 23.32 35.06 5.17
N ARG A 275 23.07 34.11 6.06
CA ARG A 275 22.68 34.30 7.48
C ARG A 275 23.60 33.48 8.42
N PRO A 276 24.93 33.75 8.39
CA PRO A 276 25.89 32.95 9.19
C PRO A 276 25.66 33.11 10.71
N GLU A 277 25.03 34.22 11.16
CA GLU A 277 24.69 34.47 12.56
C GLU A 277 23.65 33.49 13.13
N LEU A 278 22.89 32.80 12.26
CA LEU A 278 21.91 31.80 12.69
C LEU A 278 22.55 30.46 13.03
N VAL A 279 23.84 30.29 12.77
CA VAL A 279 24.58 29.08 13.16
C VAL A 279 24.88 29.17 14.64
N PRO A 280 24.33 28.29 15.49
CA PRO A 280 24.66 28.31 16.91
C PRO A 280 26.12 27.92 17.13
N GLN A 281 26.77 28.57 18.10
CA GLN A 281 28.17 28.26 18.46
C GLN A 281 28.30 26.81 18.95
N THR A 282 27.34 26.36 19.73
CA THR A 282 27.17 24.97 20.18
C THR A 282 25.74 24.57 19.97
N GLU A 283 25.54 23.37 19.47
CA GLU A 283 24.19 22.81 19.26
C GLU A 283 24.18 21.35 19.73
N SER A 284 23.39 21.07 20.75
CA SER A 284 23.17 19.70 21.21
C SER A 284 22.18 18.95 20.31
N LEU A 285 22.07 17.64 20.46
CA LEU A 285 21.03 16.85 19.80
C LEU A 285 19.62 17.32 20.22
N ALA A 286 19.45 17.62 21.50
CA ALA A 286 18.17 18.10 22.03
C ALA A 286 17.77 19.45 21.39
N ASP A 287 18.71 20.36 21.23
CA ASP A 287 18.45 21.64 20.53
C ASP A 287 18.00 21.44 19.08
N ARG A 288 18.64 20.53 18.35
CA ARG A 288 18.29 20.25 16.93
C ARG A 288 16.89 19.70 16.76
N LEU A 289 16.44 18.91 17.72
CA LEU A 289 15.16 18.23 17.71
C LEU A 289 14.08 18.96 18.49
N SER A 290 14.33 20.20 18.91
CA SER A 290 13.38 21.03 19.63
C SER A 290 12.60 21.98 18.71
N SER A 291 11.65 22.70 19.29
CA SER A 291 10.96 23.83 18.64
C SER A 291 11.86 25.05 18.46
N HIS A 292 13.05 25.07 19.03
CA HIS A 292 14.05 26.16 19.11
C HIS A 292 13.61 27.36 19.96
N GLY A 293 12.48 27.30 20.68
CA GLY A 293 12.04 28.33 21.61
C GLY A 293 12.02 29.73 21.00
N GLU A 294 12.70 30.69 21.64
CA GLU A 294 12.75 32.09 21.19
C GLU A 294 13.40 32.29 19.79
N ARG A 295 14.25 31.35 19.34
CA ARG A 295 14.85 31.36 17.99
C ARG A 295 13.93 30.84 16.89
N SER A 296 12.79 30.25 17.26
CA SER A 296 11.85 29.62 16.31
C SER A 296 11.39 30.59 15.22
N ASP A 297 10.98 31.79 15.62
CA ASP A 297 10.45 32.79 14.70
C ASP A 297 11.53 33.37 13.77
N GLU A 298 12.73 33.54 14.27
CA GLU A 298 13.87 34.00 13.46
C GLU A 298 14.26 32.92 12.42
N TYR A 299 14.32 31.65 12.82
CA TYR A 299 14.59 30.56 11.89
C TYR A 299 13.48 30.41 10.85
N ARG A 300 12.23 30.52 11.27
CA ARG A 300 11.07 30.47 10.38
C ARG A 300 11.07 31.60 9.38
N GLN A 301 11.40 32.82 9.83
CA GLN A 301 11.52 33.99 8.94
C GLN A 301 12.64 33.78 7.91
N ALA A 302 13.82 33.40 8.34
CA ALA A 302 14.96 33.17 7.44
C ALA A 302 14.66 32.10 6.38
N LEU A 303 13.96 31.00 6.77
CA LEU A 303 13.51 29.95 5.86
C LEU A 303 12.43 30.45 4.90
N THR A 304 11.48 31.26 5.39
CA THR A 304 10.45 31.90 4.56
C THR A 304 11.08 32.79 3.51
N ASP A 305 12.01 33.66 3.90
CA ASP A 305 12.69 34.63 3.01
C ASP A 305 13.49 33.85 1.94
N TYR A 306 14.25 32.84 2.36
CA TYR A 306 15.03 32.05 1.43
C TYR A 306 14.13 31.25 0.47
N CYS A 307 13.10 30.56 0.96
CA CYS A 307 12.22 29.76 0.11
C CYS A 307 11.47 30.64 -0.88
N SER A 308 10.98 31.81 -0.46
CA SER A 308 10.29 32.76 -1.33
C SER A 308 11.21 33.53 -2.29
N SER A 309 12.53 33.45 -2.12
CA SER A 309 13.49 34.06 -3.05
C SER A 309 13.69 33.24 -4.35
N LEU A 310 13.38 31.95 -4.34
CA LEU A 310 13.57 31.03 -5.45
C LEU A 310 12.24 30.47 -5.95
N THR A 311 12.13 30.24 -7.26
CA THR A 311 11.00 29.49 -7.82
C THR A 311 11.09 28.01 -7.49
N TRP A 312 10.00 27.29 -7.61
CA TRP A 312 9.94 25.82 -7.44
C TRP A 312 11.01 25.10 -8.29
N ALA A 313 11.15 25.49 -9.55
CA ALA A 313 12.15 24.91 -10.44
C ALA A 313 13.61 25.21 -10.00
N GLN A 314 13.86 26.42 -9.48
CA GLN A 314 15.18 26.78 -8.95
C GLN A 314 15.50 26.01 -7.66
N HIS A 315 14.51 25.70 -6.82
CA HIS A 315 14.70 24.83 -5.68
C HIS A 315 15.08 23.40 -6.10
N MET A 316 14.41 22.84 -7.13
CA MET A 316 14.77 21.54 -7.68
C MET A 316 16.21 21.51 -8.18
N GLU A 317 16.60 22.48 -9.01
CA GLU A 317 17.96 22.58 -9.54
C GLU A 317 19.01 22.71 -8.40
N ARG A 318 18.69 23.53 -7.39
CA ARG A 318 19.60 23.72 -6.26
C ARG A 318 19.77 22.46 -5.43
N MET A 319 18.67 21.77 -5.11
CA MET A 319 18.69 20.49 -4.41
C MET A 319 19.53 19.46 -5.16
N GLU A 320 19.36 19.31 -6.47
CA GLU A 320 20.14 18.38 -7.29
C GLU A 320 21.65 18.74 -7.31
N LYS A 321 22.01 20.02 -7.30
CA LYS A 321 23.40 20.48 -7.35
C LYS A 321 24.11 20.39 -6.01
N THR A 322 23.44 20.70 -4.93
CA THR A 322 24.07 20.87 -3.61
C THR A 322 23.77 19.73 -2.64
N GLY A 323 22.68 18.98 -2.87
CA GLY A 323 22.19 17.98 -1.93
C GLY A 323 21.46 18.57 -0.72
N ILE A 324 21.19 19.90 -0.69
CA ILE A 324 20.46 20.52 0.42
C ILE A 324 19.04 19.97 0.49
N ALA A 325 18.57 19.64 1.68
CA ALA A 325 17.25 19.07 1.90
C ALA A 325 16.16 20.15 1.99
N ILE A 326 16.04 20.97 0.94
CA ILE A 326 14.94 21.88 0.65
C ILE A 326 14.35 21.44 -0.68
N CYS A 327 13.25 20.71 -0.61
CA CYS A 327 12.73 19.90 -1.70
C CYS A 327 11.37 20.46 -2.18
N PRO A 328 11.17 20.69 -3.48
CA PRO A 328 9.84 20.98 -4.01
C PRO A 328 8.83 19.87 -3.68
N ILE A 329 7.62 20.26 -3.27
CA ILE A 329 6.51 19.33 -3.13
C ILE A 329 5.86 19.17 -4.51
N CYS A 330 5.95 17.96 -5.05
CA CYS A 330 5.48 17.62 -6.39
C CYS A 330 3.99 17.29 -6.41
N THR A 331 3.30 17.69 -7.47
CA THR A 331 2.05 17.06 -7.89
C THR A 331 2.31 15.65 -8.41
N PRO A 332 1.30 14.77 -8.51
CA PRO A 332 1.48 13.44 -9.10
C PRO A 332 2.11 13.47 -10.50
N GLN A 333 1.73 14.42 -11.35
CA GLN A 333 2.29 14.59 -12.68
C GLN A 333 3.78 14.95 -12.63
N GLU A 334 4.16 15.90 -11.77
CA GLU A 334 5.55 16.30 -11.58
C GLU A 334 6.39 15.17 -10.99
N ALA A 335 5.84 14.40 -10.04
CA ALA A 335 6.52 13.24 -9.46
C ALA A 335 6.83 12.17 -10.51
N LEU A 336 5.89 11.84 -11.40
CA LEU A 336 6.10 10.88 -12.50
C LEU A 336 7.17 11.38 -13.50
N ALA A 337 7.33 12.68 -13.67
CA ALA A 337 8.33 13.30 -14.56
C ALA A 337 9.73 13.38 -13.96
N LEU A 338 9.94 13.04 -12.68
CA LEU A 338 11.25 13.09 -12.05
C LEU A 338 12.24 12.16 -12.74
N ARG A 339 13.44 12.68 -13.06
CA ARG A 339 14.55 11.89 -13.62
C ARG A 339 14.89 10.67 -12.74
N HIS A 340 14.68 10.79 -11.44
CA HIS A 340 14.90 9.70 -10.50
C HIS A 340 13.96 8.51 -10.75
N VAL A 341 12.70 8.75 -11.08
CA VAL A 341 11.72 7.70 -11.44
C VAL A 341 12.22 6.90 -12.65
N THR A 342 12.62 7.59 -13.70
CA THR A 342 13.18 6.96 -14.90
C THR A 342 14.50 6.21 -14.62
N ALA A 343 15.44 6.85 -13.92
CA ALA A 343 16.73 6.26 -13.59
C ALA A 343 16.62 5.02 -12.70
N ARG A 344 15.56 4.95 -11.86
CA ARG A 344 15.25 3.80 -11.02
C ARG A 344 14.39 2.75 -11.71
N GLY A 345 13.85 3.03 -12.89
CA GLY A 345 12.90 2.14 -13.57
C GLY A 345 11.69 1.83 -12.68
N ALA A 346 11.19 2.86 -11.97
CA ALA A 346 10.08 2.68 -11.02
C ALA A 346 8.72 2.52 -11.72
N VAL A 347 8.64 2.87 -13.01
CA VAL A 347 7.48 2.68 -13.88
C VAL A 347 7.95 1.97 -15.14
N ALA A 348 7.23 0.93 -15.53
CA ALA A 348 7.35 0.22 -16.79
C ALA A 348 6.12 0.49 -17.66
N VAL A 349 6.20 0.15 -18.94
CA VAL A 349 5.06 0.11 -19.85
C VAL A 349 4.72 -1.35 -20.10
N ILE A 350 3.45 -1.70 -19.95
CA ILE A 350 2.93 -3.05 -20.25
C ILE A 350 1.94 -2.97 -21.41
N ASP A 351 1.88 -4.01 -22.22
CA ASP A 351 0.91 -4.14 -23.32
C ASP A 351 -0.36 -4.84 -22.81
N HIS A 352 -1.41 -4.04 -22.60
CA HIS A 352 -2.70 -4.55 -22.14
C HIS A 352 -3.58 -4.87 -23.36
N PRO A 353 -4.20 -6.07 -23.44
CA PRO A 353 -4.90 -6.54 -24.66
C PRO A 353 -6.04 -5.63 -25.12
N ILE A 354 -6.65 -4.84 -24.23
CA ILE A 354 -7.73 -3.91 -24.54
C ILE A 354 -7.26 -2.45 -24.55
N GLU A 355 -6.44 -2.07 -23.58
CA GLU A 355 -6.04 -0.67 -23.37
C GLU A 355 -4.85 -0.26 -24.23
N GLY A 356 -4.10 -1.23 -24.79
CA GLY A 356 -2.81 -1.01 -25.43
C GLY A 356 -1.72 -0.73 -24.38
N GLU A 357 -0.74 0.06 -24.74
CA GLU A 357 0.34 0.40 -23.81
C GLU A 357 -0.16 1.23 -22.62
N ILE A 358 0.01 0.70 -21.41
CA ILE A 358 -0.31 1.40 -20.17
C ILE A 358 0.86 1.38 -19.18
N PRO A 359 1.02 2.42 -18.34
CA PRO A 359 2.06 2.43 -17.32
C PRO A 359 1.72 1.48 -16.17
N SER A 360 2.75 0.80 -15.65
CA SER A 360 2.66 -0.07 -14.47
C SER A 360 3.80 0.25 -13.50
N PHE A 361 3.49 0.25 -12.20
CA PHE A 361 4.49 0.45 -11.16
C PHE A 361 5.29 -0.82 -10.92
N VAL A 362 6.61 -0.69 -10.95
CA VAL A 362 7.55 -1.80 -10.73
C VAL A 362 7.77 -1.99 -9.24
N SER A 363 7.64 -3.23 -8.77
CA SER A 363 7.93 -3.57 -7.38
C SER A 363 9.37 -3.17 -7.00
N PRO A 364 9.59 -2.45 -5.89
CA PRO A 364 10.94 -2.15 -5.44
C PRO A 364 11.78 -3.41 -5.12
N LEU A 365 11.12 -4.55 -4.88
CA LEU A 365 11.77 -5.84 -4.62
C LEU A 365 12.31 -6.51 -5.91
N ALA A 366 11.86 -6.09 -7.09
CA ALA A 366 12.34 -6.63 -8.37
C ALA A 366 13.85 -6.45 -8.55
N ARG A 367 14.41 -5.34 -8.06
CA ARG A 367 15.88 -5.10 -8.11
C ARG A 367 16.69 -6.07 -7.27
N ALA A 368 16.11 -6.66 -6.24
CA ALA A 368 16.73 -7.69 -5.42
C ALA A 368 16.53 -9.10 -6.01
N GLY A 369 15.82 -9.23 -7.14
CA GLY A 369 15.44 -10.51 -7.72
C GLY A 369 14.43 -11.29 -6.89
N LEU A 370 13.68 -10.59 -6.03
CA LEU A 370 12.66 -11.20 -5.17
C LEU A 370 11.24 -11.05 -5.72
N ALA A 371 11.06 -10.22 -6.73
CA ALA A 371 9.76 -10.02 -7.39
C ALA A 371 9.95 -9.90 -8.90
N THR A 372 8.91 -10.24 -9.66
CA THR A 372 8.87 -9.95 -11.10
C THR A 372 8.65 -8.46 -11.33
N PRO A 373 9.15 -7.89 -12.44
CA PRO A 373 8.57 -6.67 -12.99
C PRO A 373 7.09 -6.89 -13.26
N SER A 374 6.28 -5.85 -13.09
CA SER A 374 4.84 -5.93 -13.39
C SER A 374 4.64 -5.85 -14.92
N ASP A 375 4.70 -6.98 -15.59
CA ASP A 375 4.57 -7.13 -17.03
C ASP A 375 3.25 -7.82 -17.44
N GLU A 376 2.55 -8.45 -16.51
CA GLU A 376 1.25 -9.07 -16.76
C GLU A 376 0.11 -8.08 -16.46
N PRO A 377 -0.81 -7.85 -17.41
CA PRO A 377 -1.96 -6.97 -17.20
C PRO A 377 -2.95 -7.57 -16.20
N ALA A 378 -3.81 -6.71 -15.64
CA ALA A 378 -4.94 -7.18 -14.84
C ALA A 378 -5.95 -7.94 -15.73
N PRO A 379 -6.53 -9.04 -15.24
CA PRO A 379 -7.40 -9.88 -16.04
C PRO A 379 -8.77 -9.24 -16.31
N GLN A 380 -9.37 -9.61 -17.45
CA GLN A 380 -10.78 -9.36 -17.68
C GLN A 380 -11.63 -10.20 -16.72
N LEU A 381 -12.90 -9.81 -16.55
CA LEU A 381 -13.83 -10.52 -15.67
C LEU A 381 -14.04 -11.96 -16.14
N GLY A 382 -13.63 -12.93 -15.33
CA GLY A 382 -13.76 -14.37 -15.61
C GLY A 382 -12.85 -14.89 -16.73
N GLU A 383 -11.86 -14.13 -17.17
CA GLU A 383 -11.00 -14.45 -18.32
C GLU A 383 -10.42 -15.86 -18.28
N HIS A 384 -10.03 -16.33 -17.12
CA HIS A 384 -9.31 -17.59 -16.95
C HIS A 384 -10.22 -18.76 -16.46
N ALA A 385 -11.54 -18.57 -16.52
CA ALA A 385 -12.47 -19.56 -15.99
C ALA A 385 -12.30 -20.96 -16.61
N TYR A 386 -12.11 -21.02 -17.94
CA TYR A 386 -11.95 -22.29 -18.63
C TYR A 386 -10.71 -23.05 -18.16
N ASP A 387 -9.56 -22.38 -18.12
CA ASP A 387 -8.28 -23.00 -17.76
C ASP A 387 -8.29 -23.46 -16.30
N ILE A 388 -8.79 -22.61 -15.39
CA ILE A 388 -8.90 -22.96 -13.96
C ILE A 388 -9.81 -24.16 -13.76
N LEU A 389 -10.93 -24.23 -14.47
CA LEU A 389 -11.83 -25.38 -14.38
C LEU A 389 -11.21 -26.67 -14.92
N ARG A 390 -10.47 -26.59 -16.02
CA ARG A 390 -9.73 -27.74 -16.57
C ARG A 390 -8.68 -28.25 -15.59
N GLU A 391 -7.94 -27.38 -14.93
CA GLU A 391 -7.00 -27.73 -13.87
C GLU A 391 -7.68 -28.41 -12.68
N LEU A 392 -8.92 -28.01 -12.35
CA LEU A 392 -9.74 -28.64 -11.32
C LEU A 392 -10.41 -29.95 -11.76
N GLY A 393 -10.16 -30.39 -13.01
CA GLY A 393 -10.65 -31.65 -13.53
C GLY A 393 -12.08 -31.65 -14.09
N TYR A 394 -12.60 -30.44 -14.43
CA TYR A 394 -13.89 -30.35 -15.12
C TYR A 394 -13.73 -30.63 -16.62
N GLY A 395 -14.66 -31.42 -17.18
CA GLY A 395 -14.75 -31.66 -18.62
C GLY A 395 -15.48 -30.53 -19.35
N ASP A 396 -15.36 -30.48 -20.69
CA ASP A 396 -15.98 -29.41 -21.51
C ASP A 396 -17.50 -29.36 -21.37
N TYR A 397 -18.14 -30.53 -21.21
CA TYR A 397 -19.57 -30.63 -20.96
C TYR A 397 -19.96 -29.97 -19.62
N GLU A 398 -19.20 -30.21 -18.56
CA GLU A 398 -19.45 -29.65 -17.23
C GLU A 398 -19.21 -28.15 -17.23
N VAL A 399 -18.15 -27.65 -17.89
CA VAL A 399 -17.89 -26.22 -18.06
C VAL A 399 -19.04 -25.53 -18.79
N THR A 400 -19.54 -26.15 -19.86
CA THR A 400 -20.68 -25.63 -20.62
C THR A 400 -21.95 -25.60 -19.78
N ALA A 401 -22.19 -26.62 -18.98
CA ALA A 401 -23.34 -26.69 -18.07
C ALA A 401 -23.27 -25.61 -16.98
N LEU A 402 -22.10 -25.40 -16.35
CA LEU A 402 -21.91 -24.33 -15.35
C LEU A 402 -22.14 -22.94 -15.94
N ARG A 403 -21.67 -22.68 -17.16
CA ARG A 403 -21.87 -21.43 -17.89
C ARG A 403 -23.35 -21.24 -18.24
N SER A 404 -24.04 -22.27 -18.76
CA SER A 404 -25.47 -22.20 -19.10
C SER A 404 -26.34 -21.97 -17.87
N ALA A 405 -25.94 -22.48 -16.71
CA ALA A 405 -26.59 -22.26 -15.43
C ALA A 405 -26.19 -20.90 -14.77
N ARG A 406 -25.37 -20.08 -15.40
CA ARG A 406 -24.83 -18.81 -14.88
C ARG A 406 -24.12 -18.96 -13.53
N VAL A 407 -23.48 -20.10 -13.30
CA VAL A 407 -22.66 -20.34 -12.11
C VAL A 407 -21.28 -19.71 -12.27
N ILE A 408 -20.80 -19.66 -13.53
CA ILE A 408 -19.54 -19.06 -13.94
C ILE A 408 -19.74 -18.10 -15.09
#